data_25a36d103079e832d407e66393110244
#
_entry.id   25a36d103079e832d407e66393110244
#
_cell.length_a   1.000
_cell.length_b   1.000
_cell.length_c   1.000
_cell.angle_alpha   90.00
_cell.angle_beta   90.00
_cell.angle_gamma   90.00
#
_symmetry.space_group_name_H-M   'P 1'
#
loop_
_entity.id
_entity.type
_entity.pdbx_description
1 polymer ?
#
loop_
_entity_poly.entity_id
_entity_poly.type
_entity_poly.pdbx_seq_one_letter_code
_entity_poly.pdbx_strand_id
1 'polypeptide(L)'
;MSEIKRVNGHRPSGLLHLLDPSLKLAPHPRQEELNFDLGQALSSVVRLTSEVPEDAFSAQTLGTEREGNAILISDDGLLLTIGYLVVDARLITIKAAGGDLLQAELVGYNHESGMAIIHALSPLDITPLEIGGAEDLDEEEPVIIAPYGGVDHAISAVVVSRREFAGSWEYMLDRAIFTVPIHPNWSGAALIRGDGRLCGLGSLWVND
;
A
#
# COMPACT_ATOMS: atom_id res chain seq x y z
N MET A 1 -33.47 -4.41 -4.28
CA MET A 1 -32.19 -4.70 -4.94
C MET A 1 -31.12 -4.24 -3.98
N SER A 2 -30.33 -5.16 -3.42
CA SER A 2 -29.24 -4.78 -2.50
C SER A 2 -28.16 -4.06 -3.30
N GLU A 3 -27.87 -2.83 -2.92
CA GLU A 3 -26.73 -2.09 -3.44
C GLU A 3 -25.44 -2.87 -3.14
N ILE A 4 -24.69 -3.21 -4.18
CA ILE A 4 -23.40 -3.87 -4.02
C ILE A 4 -22.44 -2.79 -3.53
N LYS A 5 -22.05 -2.85 -2.24
CA LYS A 5 -21.00 -1.98 -1.68
C LYS A 5 -19.73 -2.12 -2.53
N ARG A 6 -19.13 -0.98 -2.89
CA ARG A 6 -17.85 -0.95 -3.60
C ARG A 6 -16.74 -0.65 -2.61
N VAL A 7 -15.62 -1.36 -2.72
CA VAL A 7 -14.39 -1.10 -1.97
C VAL A 7 -13.37 -0.51 -2.93
N ASN A 8 -12.83 0.64 -2.61
CA ASN A 8 -11.88 1.39 -3.47
C ASN A 8 -12.42 1.61 -4.91
N GLY A 9 -13.74 1.84 -5.07
CA GLY A 9 -14.39 1.98 -6.38
C GLY A 9 -14.61 0.66 -7.15
N HIS A 10 -14.09 -0.45 -6.66
CA HIS A 10 -14.23 -1.75 -7.28
C HIS A 10 -15.34 -2.58 -6.62
N ARG A 11 -15.97 -3.47 -7.39
CA ARG A 11 -16.85 -4.49 -6.79
C ARG A 11 -15.99 -5.40 -5.92
N PRO A 12 -16.46 -5.77 -4.71
CA PRO A 12 -15.75 -6.78 -3.93
C PRO A 12 -15.59 -8.03 -4.81
N SER A 13 -14.37 -8.37 -5.11
CA SER A 13 -14.08 -9.52 -5.98
C SER A 13 -14.13 -10.82 -5.17
N GLY A 14 -15.19 -11.04 -4.46
CA GLY A 14 -15.55 -12.29 -3.80
C GLY A 14 -14.48 -13.40 -3.80
N LEU A 15 -14.88 -14.62 -4.06
CA LEU A 15 -13.99 -15.79 -4.22
C LEU A 15 -12.87 -15.66 -5.27
N LEU A 16 -12.91 -14.68 -6.17
CA LEU A 16 -11.86 -14.46 -7.17
C LEU A 16 -10.49 -14.13 -6.55
N HIS A 17 -10.45 -13.47 -5.38
CA HIS A 17 -9.20 -13.27 -4.63
C HIS A 17 -8.57 -14.57 -4.12
N LEU A 18 -9.39 -15.57 -3.84
CA LEU A 18 -8.90 -16.88 -3.40
C LEU A 18 -8.47 -17.77 -4.58
N LEU A 19 -8.81 -17.38 -5.80
CA LEU A 19 -8.60 -18.17 -7.02
C LEU A 19 -7.64 -17.50 -8.00
N ASP A 20 -7.01 -16.36 -7.65
CA ASP A 20 -6.02 -15.74 -8.53
C ASP A 20 -4.77 -16.63 -8.64
N PRO A 21 -4.58 -17.31 -9.80
CA PRO A 21 -3.45 -18.23 -9.98
C PRO A 21 -2.10 -17.50 -9.92
N SER A 22 -2.08 -16.18 -10.19
CA SER A 22 -0.85 -15.37 -10.19
C SER A 22 -0.23 -15.26 -8.81
N LEU A 23 -1.06 -15.18 -7.76
CA LEU A 23 -0.58 -15.16 -6.36
C LEU A 23 0.03 -16.49 -5.93
N LYS A 24 -0.51 -17.61 -6.39
CA LYS A 24 0.03 -18.94 -6.04
C LYS A 24 1.34 -19.26 -6.75
N LEU A 25 1.65 -18.53 -7.82
CA LEU A 25 2.85 -18.72 -8.64
C LEU A 25 3.90 -17.62 -8.41
N ALA A 26 3.54 -16.52 -7.74
CA ALA A 26 4.50 -15.47 -7.40
C ALA A 26 5.46 -15.99 -6.34
N PRO A 27 6.78 -15.85 -6.53
CA PRO A 27 7.75 -16.27 -5.53
C PRO A 27 7.62 -15.38 -4.28
N HIS A 28 7.58 -16.00 -3.09
CA HIS A 28 7.69 -15.30 -1.83
C HIS A 28 9.16 -14.95 -1.54
N PRO A 29 9.44 -13.78 -0.96
CA PRO A 29 10.78 -13.45 -0.53
C PRO A 29 11.25 -14.40 0.58
N ARG A 30 12.53 -14.78 0.54
CA ARG A 30 13.13 -15.69 1.53
C ARG A 30 14.22 -14.96 2.31
N GLN A 31 14.19 -15.08 3.63
CA GLN A 31 15.15 -14.41 4.51
C GLN A 31 16.60 -14.73 4.15
N GLU A 32 16.88 -15.96 3.72
CA GLU A 32 18.25 -16.42 3.39
C GLU A 32 18.85 -15.68 2.17
N GLU A 33 18.03 -15.03 1.36
CA GLU A 33 18.42 -14.30 0.16
C GLU A 33 18.61 -12.80 0.42
N LEU A 34 18.34 -12.35 1.66
CA LEU A 34 18.28 -10.93 2.01
C LEU A 34 19.32 -10.57 3.08
N ASN A 35 19.82 -9.35 3.03
CA ASN A 35 20.79 -8.80 3.96
C ASN A 35 20.17 -7.97 5.10
N PHE A 36 18.84 -7.99 5.21
CA PHE A 36 18.08 -7.30 6.27
C PHE A 36 17.04 -8.25 6.88
N ASP A 37 16.51 -7.89 8.04
CA ASP A 37 15.43 -8.64 8.70
C ASP A 37 14.10 -8.45 7.95
N LEU A 38 13.72 -9.45 7.16
CA LEU A 38 12.48 -9.43 6.38
C LEU A 38 11.25 -9.35 7.29
N GLY A 39 11.24 -10.11 8.39
CA GLY A 39 10.12 -10.12 9.32
C GLY A 39 9.90 -8.75 9.95
N GLN A 40 10.98 -8.09 10.37
CA GLN A 40 10.92 -6.72 10.89
C GLN A 40 10.41 -5.73 9.84
N ALA A 41 10.99 -5.75 8.63
CA ALA A 41 10.58 -4.85 7.55
C ALA A 41 9.08 -5.02 7.21
N LEU A 42 8.59 -6.25 7.12
CA LEU A 42 7.18 -6.53 6.82
C LEU A 42 6.25 -6.18 7.98
N SER A 43 6.72 -6.18 9.23
CA SER A 43 5.92 -5.80 10.39
C SER A 43 5.53 -4.33 10.41
N SER A 44 6.29 -3.46 9.73
CA SER A 44 5.98 -2.03 9.58
C SER A 44 4.72 -1.75 8.74
N VAL A 45 4.27 -2.74 7.96
CA VAL A 45 3.09 -2.61 7.10
C VAL A 45 1.84 -2.99 7.86
N VAL A 46 0.93 -2.04 7.98
CA VAL A 46 -0.35 -2.20 8.70
C VAL A 46 -1.52 -2.21 7.72
N ARG A 47 -2.60 -2.90 8.09
CA ARG A 47 -3.87 -2.78 7.39
C ARG A 47 -4.48 -1.42 7.69
N LEU A 48 -4.97 -0.76 6.67
CA LEU A 48 -5.70 0.49 6.77
C LEU A 48 -7.14 0.28 6.30
N THR A 49 -8.10 0.80 7.05
CA THR A 49 -9.49 0.93 6.60
C THR A 49 -9.98 2.35 6.87
N SER A 50 -10.83 2.87 6.00
CA SER A 50 -11.42 4.18 6.19
C SER A 50 -12.91 4.20 5.86
N GLU A 51 -13.64 5.05 6.57
CA GLU A 51 -15.03 5.35 6.33
C GLU A 51 -15.17 6.79 5.82
N VAL A 52 -15.88 6.94 4.71
CA VAL A 52 -16.11 8.22 4.04
C VAL A 52 -17.60 8.52 4.05
N PRO A 53 -18.03 9.76 4.34
CA PRO A 53 -19.44 10.15 4.26
C PRO A 53 -20.02 9.91 2.86
N GLU A 54 -21.28 9.48 2.79
CA GLU A 54 -21.95 9.19 1.50
C GLU A 54 -22.07 10.42 0.60
N ASP A 55 -22.14 11.63 1.17
CA ASP A 55 -22.22 12.91 0.49
C ASP A 55 -20.86 13.51 0.13
N ALA A 56 -19.75 12.85 0.49
CA ALA A 56 -18.43 13.30 0.11
C ALA A 56 -18.20 13.14 -1.41
N PHE A 57 -17.45 14.08 -1.98
CA PHE A 57 -17.17 14.09 -3.43
C PHE A 57 -16.51 12.80 -3.90
N SER A 58 -15.50 12.30 -3.16
CA SER A 58 -14.79 11.08 -3.52
C SER A 58 -15.59 9.79 -3.33
N ALA A 59 -16.70 9.82 -2.56
CA ALA A 59 -17.52 8.64 -2.30
C ALA A 59 -18.19 8.09 -3.57
N GLN A 60 -18.54 8.96 -4.52
CA GLN A 60 -19.20 8.57 -5.78
C GLN A 60 -18.31 7.65 -6.63
N THR A 61 -17.00 7.86 -6.59
CA THR A 61 -16.04 7.14 -7.42
C THR A 61 -15.34 6.01 -6.63
N LEU A 62 -14.89 6.31 -5.42
CA LEU A 62 -14.08 5.39 -4.60
C LEU A 62 -14.91 4.56 -3.61
N GLY A 63 -16.16 4.94 -3.36
CA GLY A 63 -17.01 4.31 -2.36
C GLY A 63 -16.80 4.91 -0.96
N THR A 64 -17.63 4.44 -0.03
CA THR A 64 -17.68 4.92 1.36
C THR A 64 -16.83 4.08 2.31
N GLU A 65 -16.49 2.87 1.94
CA GLU A 65 -15.59 1.98 2.68
C GLU A 65 -14.36 1.72 1.83
N ARG A 66 -13.18 1.98 2.36
CA ARG A 66 -11.92 1.78 1.65
C ARG A 66 -10.99 0.92 2.50
N GLU A 67 -10.23 0.09 1.83
CA GLU A 67 -9.28 -0.81 2.46
C GLU A 67 -7.97 -0.84 1.68
N GLY A 68 -6.87 -0.89 2.41
CA GLY A 68 -5.53 -0.98 1.85
C GLY A 68 -4.49 -1.09 2.94
N ASN A 69 -3.33 -0.52 2.69
CA ASN A 69 -2.18 -0.60 3.55
C ASN A 69 -1.65 0.79 3.90
N ALA A 70 -0.96 0.88 5.03
CA ALA A 70 -0.11 2.00 5.39
C ALA A 70 1.19 1.46 5.97
N ILE A 71 2.25 2.25 5.93
CA ILE A 71 3.59 1.84 6.34
C ILE A 71 4.05 2.78 7.44
N LEU A 72 4.38 2.26 8.61
CA LEU A 72 4.98 3.04 9.69
C LEU A 72 6.37 3.48 9.24
N ILE A 73 6.62 4.79 9.26
CA ILE A 73 7.87 5.41 8.80
C ILE A 73 8.61 6.20 9.89
N SER A 74 8.02 6.29 11.08
CA SER A 74 8.60 7.06 12.19
C SER A 74 8.13 6.50 13.53
N ASP A 75 8.99 6.56 14.55
CA ASP A 75 8.71 6.10 15.92
C ASP A 75 7.59 6.88 16.63
N ASP A 76 7.31 8.10 16.16
CA ASP A 76 6.21 8.93 16.67
C ASP A 76 4.84 8.59 16.07
N GLY A 77 4.74 7.53 15.28
CA GLY A 77 3.48 7.01 14.76
C GLY A 77 3.04 7.58 13.40
N LEU A 78 3.95 8.21 12.63
CA LEU A 78 3.65 8.61 11.27
C LEU A 78 3.64 7.40 10.31
N LEU A 79 2.59 7.32 9.51
CA LEU A 79 2.46 6.28 8.50
C LEU A 79 2.23 6.90 7.12
N LEU A 80 2.91 6.32 6.13
CA LEU A 80 2.76 6.67 4.73
C LEU A 80 1.74 5.74 4.06
N THR A 81 0.84 6.30 3.25
CA THR A 81 -0.17 5.56 2.50
C THR A 81 -0.48 6.25 1.17
N ILE A 82 -1.36 5.65 0.37
CA ILE A 82 -1.86 6.29 -0.85
C ILE A 82 -3.11 7.11 -0.54
N GLY A 83 -3.17 8.32 -1.07
CA GLY A 83 -4.15 9.34 -0.67
C GLY A 83 -5.61 8.97 -0.94
N TYR A 84 -5.92 8.24 -2.01
CA TYR A 84 -7.30 7.85 -2.29
C TYR A 84 -7.92 6.94 -1.21
N LEU A 85 -7.09 6.31 -0.35
CA LEU A 85 -7.60 5.55 0.79
C LEU A 85 -8.14 6.44 1.90
N VAL A 86 -7.64 7.68 2.04
CA VAL A 86 -7.90 8.52 3.20
C VAL A 86 -8.56 9.87 2.88
N VAL A 87 -8.63 10.26 1.60
CA VAL A 87 -9.29 11.50 1.19
C VAL A 87 -10.78 11.47 1.57
N ASP A 88 -11.28 12.56 2.16
CA ASP A 88 -12.64 12.72 2.69
C ASP A 88 -13.01 11.73 3.81
N ALA A 89 -12.06 10.96 4.36
CA ALA A 89 -12.35 10.01 5.42
C ALA A 89 -12.72 10.74 6.73
N ARG A 90 -13.83 10.34 7.33
CA ARG A 90 -14.23 10.78 8.69
C ARG A 90 -13.64 9.88 9.78
N LEU A 91 -13.31 8.65 9.43
CA LEU A 91 -12.71 7.66 10.33
C LEU A 91 -11.64 6.90 9.56
N ILE A 92 -10.44 6.86 10.13
CA ILE A 92 -9.34 6.04 9.63
C ILE A 92 -8.95 5.10 10.76
N THR A 93 -8.87 3.80 10.46
CA THR A 93 -8.40 2.80 11.40
C THR A 93 -7.26 1.98 10.80
N ILE A 94 -6.31 1.63 11.64
CA ILE A 94 -5.14 0.84 11.29
C ILE A 94 -5.02 -0.37 12.20
N LYS A 95 -4.41 -1.43 11.69
CA LYS A 95 -4.15 -2.66 12.44
C LYS A 95 -2.80 -3.24 12.09
N ALA A 96 -1.90 -3.34 13.06
CA ALA A 96 -0.65 -4.08 12.95
C ALA A 96 -0.90 -5.60 13.10
N ALA A 97 0.05 -6.41 12.65
CA ALA A 97 -0.04 -7.86 12.78
C ALA A 97 -0.11 -8.26 14.27
N GLY A 98 -1.15 -9.02 14.63
CA GLY A 98 -1.38 -9.43 16.02
C GLY A 98 -1.81 -8.32 16.99
N GLY A 99 -1.89 -7.06 16.52
CA GLY A 99 -2.27 -5.90 17.34
C GLY A 99 -3.77 -5.61 17.35
N ASP A 100 -4.13 -4.63 18.16
CA ASP A 100 -5.47 -4.08 18.24
C ASP A 100 -5.78 -3.16 17.05
N LEU A 101 -7.06 -2.86 16.86
CA LEU A 101 -7.50 -1.85 15.93
C LEU A 101 -7.32 -0.46 16.56
N LEU A 102 -6.52 0.39 15.94
CA LEU A 102 -6.21 1.73 16.40
C LEU A 102 -6.81 2.78 15.45
N GLN A 103 -7.11 3.95 15.98
CA GLN A 103 -7.52 5.10 15.17
C GLN A 103 -6.29 5.87 14.68
N ALA A 104 -6.42 6.47 13.51
CA ALA A 104 -5.44 7.39 12.96
C ALA A 104 -6.13 8.65 12.42
N GLU A 105 -5.37 9.71 12.25
CA GLU A 105 -5.82 10.97 11.66
C GLU A 105 -5.00 11.33 10.42
N LEU A 106 -5.62 12.02 9.48
CA LEU A 106 -4.94 12.51 8.28
C LEU A 106 -4.08 13.72 8.65
N VAL A 107 -2.77 13.62 8.42
CA VAL A 107 -1.81 14.72 8.61
C VAL A 107 -1.68 15.56 7.36
N GLY A 108 -1.57 14.92 6.21
CA GLY A 108 -1.42 15.62 4.95
C GLY A 108 -1.60 14.72 3.72
N TYR A 109 -1.93 15.36 2.62
CA TYR A 109 -2.12 14.75 1.32
C TYR A 109 -1.38 15.56 0.24
N ASN A 110 -0.58 14.90 -0.56
CA ASN A 110 0.10 15.52 -1.69
C ASN A 110 -0.61 15.13 -2.99
N HIS A 111 -1.26 16.10 -3.63
CA HIS A 111 -2.02 15.91 -4.87
C HIS A 111 -1.14 15.56 -6.07
N GLU A 112 0.12 15.96 -6.09
CA GLU A 112 1.03 15.67 -7.20
C GLU A 112 1.47 14.21 -7.19
N SER A 113 1.90 13.70 -6.03
CA SER A 113 2.35 12.31 -5.88
C SER A 113 1.23 11.31 -5.57
N GLY A 114 0.06 11.80 -5.16
CA GLY A 114 -1.03 10.95 -4.66
C GLY A 114 -0.77 10.31 -3.31
N MET A 115 0.32 10.64 -2.62
CA MET A 115 0.67 10.09 -1.31
C MET A 115 -0.02 10.85 -0.19
N ALA A 116 -0.26 10.17 0.93
CA ALA A 116 -0.76 10.79 2.16
C ALA A 116 0.01 10.31 3.38
N ILE A 117 0.07 11.16 4.40
CA ILE A 117 0.61 10.84 5.72
C ILE A 117 -0.55 10.84 6.69
N ILE A 118 -0.65 9.79 7.48
CA ILE A 118 -1.56 9.67 8.62
C ILE A 118 -0.75 9.50 9.90
N HIS A 119 -1.34 9.81 11.04
CA HIS A 119 -0.73 9.66 12.36
C HIS A 119 -1.59 8.74 13.23
N ALA A 120 -0.99 7.72 13.81
CA ALA A 120 -1.65 6.83 14.75
C ALA A 120 -1.96 7.58 16.06
N LEU A 121 -3.21 7.48 16.56
CA LEU A 121 -3.60 8.15 17.79
C LEU A 121 -3.20 7.38 19.06
N SER A 122 -2.56 6.23 18.89
CA SER A 122 -2.00 5.43 19.98
C SER A 122 -0.71 4.78 19.53
N PRO A 123 0.22 4.49 20.44
CA PRO A 123 1.51 3.88 20.08
C PRO A 123 1.33 2.56 19.34
N LEU A 124 2.17 2.35 18.34
CA LEU A 124 2.33 1.10 17.62
C LEU A 124 3.58 0.38 18.14
N ASP A 125 3.41 -0.87 18.59
CA ASP A 125 4.54 -1.70 19.05
C ASP A 125 5.17 -2.46 17.86
N ILE A 126 5.60 -1.69 16.85
CA ILE A 126 6.30 -2.17 15.66
C ILE A 126 7.41 -1.19 15.28
N THR A 127 8.42 -1.68 14.58
CA THR A 127 9.54 -0.85 14.12
C THR A 127 9.21 -0.15 12.81
N PRO A 128 9.51 1.16 12.66
CA PRO A 128 9.37 1.86 11.40
C PRO A 128 10.23 1.28 10.30
N LEU A 129 9.73 1.33 9.06
CA LEU A 129 10.51 1.05 7.87
C LEU A 129 11.29 2.28 7.45
N GLU A 130 12.61 2.12 7.28
CA GLU A 130 13.46 3.21 6.82
C GLU A 130 13.10 3.61 5.39
N ILE A 131 12.95 4.91 5.15
CA ILE A 131 12.72 5.43 3.81
C ILE A 131 14.05 5.45 3.05
N GLY A 132 14.09 4.76 1.92
CA GLY A 132 15.15 4.84 0.93
C GLY A 132 14.77 5.77 -0.22
N GLY A 133 15.71 6.03 -1.11
CA GLY A 133 15.45 6.72 -2.36
C GLY A 133 15.04 5.73 -3.46
N ALA A 134 14.44 6.27 -4.51
CA ALA A 134 14.18 5.54 -5.75
C ALA A 134 14.93 6.16 -6.94
N GLU A 135 15.81 7.13 -6.70
CA GLU A 135 16.49 7.87 -7.76
C GLU A 135 17.37 6.96 -8.62
N ASP A 136 18.06 6.03 -8.00
CA ASP A 136 18.98 5.06 -8.56
C ASP A 136 18.40 3.65 -8.72
N LEU A 137 17.07 3.51 -8.60
CA LEU A 137 16.39 2.23 -8.82
C LEU A 137 16.35 1.95 -10.33
N ASP A 138 16.97 0.86 -10.77
CA ASP A 138 17.08 0.47 -12.17
C ASP A 138 15.97 -0.50 -12.61
N GLU A 139 15.80 -0.61 -13.94
CA GLU A 139 15.00 -1.68 -14.53
C GLU A 139 15.69 -3.02 -14.28
N GLU A 140 14.91 -4.08 -14.17
CA GLU A 140 15.32 -5.44 -13.78
C GLU A 140 15.78 -5.57 -12.30
N GLU A 141 15.77 -4.48 -11.51
CA GLU A 141 16.13 -4.56 -10.09
C GLU A 141 15.08 -5.37 -9.33
N PRO A 142 15.49 -6.35 -8.50
CA PRO A 142 14.58 -7.11 -7.65
C PRO A 142 14.06 -6.24 -6.50
N VAL A 143 12.75 -6.33 -6.27
CA VAL A 143 12.04 -5.64 -5.20
C VAL A 143 11.03 -6.57 -4.53
N ILE A 144 10.55 -6.17 -3.37
CA ILE A 144 9.50 -6.90 -2.65
C ILE A 144 8.25 -6.02 -2.62
N ILE A 145 7.12 -6.56 -3.05
CA ILE A 145 5.80 -5.95 -2.83
C ILE A 145 5.24 -6.53 -1.55
N ALA A 146 5.07 -5.67 -0.55
CA ALA A 146 4.68 -6.05 0.79
C ALA A 146 3.37 -5.37 1.23
N PRO A 147 2.22 -6.02 1.05
CA PRO A 147 1.00 -5.62 1.74
C PRO A 147 1.01 -6.10 3.19
N TYR A 148 0.01 -5.71 3.97
CA TYR A 148 -0.25 -6.26 5.29
C TYR A 148 -0.42 -7.79 5.25
N GLY A 149 0.14 -8.48 6.25
CA GLY A 149 -0.02 -9.92 6.40
C GLY A 149 1.31 -10.69 6.47
N GLY A 150 2.46 -9.98 6.42
CA GLY A 150 3.78 -10.59 6.58
C GLY A 150 4.24 -11.41 5.37
N VAL A 151 5.13 -12.38 5.61
CA VAL A 151 5.82 -13.14 4.55
C VAL A 151 4.85 -13.89 3.63
N ASP A 152 3.78 -14.46 4.17
CA ASP A 152 2.80 -15.22 3.38
C ASP A 152 2.02 -14.35 2.39
N HIS A 153 2.05 -13.04 2.55
CA HIS A 153 1.40 -12.06 1.68
C HIS A 153 2.39 -11.25 0.84
N ALA A 154 3.66 -11.20 1.20
CA ALA A 154 4.67 -10.52 0.42
C ALA A 154 5.08 -11.35 -0.82
N ILE A 155 5.39 -10.68 -1.92
CA ILE A 155 5.89 -11.32 -3.13
C ILE A 155 7.18 -10.67 -3.61
N SER A 156 8.08 -11.48 -4.17
CA SER A 156 9.21 -10.99 -4.94
C SER A 156 8.74 -10.50 -6.30
N ALA A 157 9.22 -9.35 -6.70
CA ALA A 157 8.89 -8.72 -7.97
C ALA A 157 10.15 -8.11 -8.60
N VAL A 158 10.04 -7.65 -9.83
CA VAL A 158 11.09 -6.90 -10.51
C VAL A 158 10.54 -5.59 -11.06
N VAL A 159 11.37 -4.56 -11.10
CA VAL A 159 11.08 -3.31 -11.78
C VAL A 159 11.15 -3.53 -13.28
N VAL A 160 10.08 -3.27 -14.00
CA VAL A 160 10.04 -3.46 -15.47
C VAL A 160 10.11 -2.17 -16.24
N SER A 161 9.81 -1.04 -15.62
CA SER A 161 9.91 0.27 -16.24
C SER A 161 9.91 1.38 -15.20
N ARG A 162 10.55 2.50 -15.55
CA ARG A 162 10.46 3.78 -14.83
C ARG A 162 10.17 4.89 -15.82
N ARG A 163 8.93 5.35 -15.83
CA ARG A 163 8.47 6.32 -16.83
C ARG A 163 7.47 7.30 -16.24
N GLU A 164 7.22 8.37 -16.96
CA GLU A 164 6.13 9.29 -16.65
C GLU A 164 4.80 8.53 -16.62
N PHE A 165 3.99 8.86 -15.63
CA PHE A 165 2.65 8.33 -15.48
C PHE A 165 1.71 9.42 -14.96
N ALA A 166 0.57 9.60 -15.65
CA ALA A 166 -0.52 10.44 -15.20
C ALA A 166 -1.74 9.58 -14.91
N GLY A 167 -2.19 9.59 -13.67
CA GLY A 167 -3.38 8.89 -13.23
C GLY A 167 -4.64 9.70 -13.43
N SER A 168 -5.80 9.04 -13.36
CA SER A 168 -7.11 9.70 -13.35
C SER A 168 -7.44 10.39 -12.02
N TRP A 169 -6.55 10.29 -11.04
CA TRP A 169 -6.69 10.81 -9.68
C TRP A 169 -5.88 12.09 -9.46
N GLU A 170 -5.65 12.86 -10.51
CA GLU A 170 -5.11 14.21 -10.45
C GLU A 170 -3.63 14.32 -10.04
N TYR A 171 -2.84 13.27 -10.24
CA TYR A 171 -1.41 13.34 -10.04
C TYR A 171 -0.63 12.91 -11.29
N MET A 172 0.55 13.46 -11.41
CA MET A 172 1.54 13.11 -12.42
C MET A 172 2.85 12.76 -11.74
N LEU A 173 3.40 11.60 -12.09
CA LEU A 173 4.68 11.11 -11.61
C LEU A 173 5.67 11.11 -12.77
N ASP A 174 6.79 11.82 -12.64
CA ASP A 174 7.81 11.89 -13.68
C ASP A 174 8.51 10.54 -13.89
N ARG A 175 8.61 9.73 -12.83
CA ARG A 175 9.33 8.45 -12.81
C ARG A 175 8.58 7.40 -11.98
N ALA A 176 7.34 7.12 -12.35
CA ALA A 176 6.58 6.06 -11.71
C ALA A 176 7.29 4.70 -11.89
N ILE A 177 7.21 3.87 -10.86
CA ILE A 177 7.82 2.54 -10.84
C ILE A 177 6.77 1.52 -11.24
N PHE A 178 7.05 0.76 -12.30
CA PHE A 178 6.20 -0.35 -12.75
C PHE A 178 6.88 -1.67 -12.40
N THR A 179 6.12 -2.59 -11.82
CA THR A 179 6.64 -3.87 -11.32
C THR A 179 5.82 -5.06 -11.81
N VAL A 180 6.45 -6.22 -11.91
CA VAL A 180 5.79 -7.52 -12.15
C VAL A 180 6.35 -8.58 -11.20
N PRO A 181 5.54 -9.55 -10.74
CA PRO A 181 4.10 -9.68 -10.97
C PRO A 181 3.30 -8.63 -10.19
N ILE A 182 2.02 -8.52 -10.52
CA ILE A 182 1.09 -7.64 -9.82
C ILE A 182 0.62 -8.33 -8.54
N HIS A 183 0.46 -7.54 -7.46
CA HIS A 183 -0.15 -8.02 -6.22
C HIS A 183 -1.60 -7.53 -6.09
N PRO A 184 -2.60 -8.37 -5.80
CA PRO A 184 -4.00 -7.93 -5.71
C PRO A 184 -4.27 -6.92 -4.58
N ASN A 185 -3.49 -6.95 -3.50
CA ASN A 185 -3.59 -6.00 -2.38
C ASN A 185 -2.58 -4.85 -2.52
N TRP A 186 -2.48 -4.26 -3.73
CA TRP A 186 -1.49 -3.22 -4.05
C TRP A 186 -1.72 -1.89 -3.32
N SER A 187 -2.99 -1.55 -2.99
CA SER A 187 -3.36 -0.23 -2.45
C SER A 187 -2.56 0.15 -1.20
N GLY A 188 -1.58 1.01 -1.32
CA GLY A 188 -0.69 1.43 -0.24
C GLY A 188 0.32 0.37 0.20
N ALA A 189 0.49 -0.75 -0.51
CA ALA A 189 1.49 -1.75 -0.19
C ALA A 189 2.90 -1.18 -0.31
N ALA A 190 3.81 -1.60 0.58
CA ALA A 190 5.20 -1.17 0.52
C ALA A 190 5.92 -1.78 -0.69
N LEU A 191 6.75 -0.98 -1.36
CA LEU A 191 7.76 -1.45 -2.28
C LEU A 191 9.12 -1.36 -1.59
N ILE A 192 9.75 -2.51 -1.32
CA ILE A 192 10.99 -2.61 -0.55
C ILE A 192 12.13 -3.06 -1.46
N ARG A 193 13.26 -2.35 -1.41
CA ARG A 193 14.48 -2.69 -2.16
C ARG A 193 15.27 -3.82 -1.50
N GLY A 194 16.30 -4.29 -2.19
CA GLY A 194 17.25 -5.30 -1.71
C GLY A 194 18.07 -4.89 -0.48
N ASP A 195 18.12 -3.59 -0.13
CA ASP A 195 18.71 -3.07 1.09
C ASP A 195 17.74 -2.99 2.28
N GLY A 196 16.48 -3.40 2.09
CA GLY A 196 15.45 -3.40 3.11
C GLY A 196 14.71 -2.08 3.31
N ARG A 197 14.97 -1.06 2.46
CA ARG A 197 14.36 0.26 2.58
C ARG A 197 13.13 0.43 1.69
N LEU A 198 12.21 1.29 2.14
CA LEU A 198 11.04 1.68 1.37
C LEU A 198 11.45 2.56 0.19
N CYS A 199 11.11 2.17 -1.03
CA CYS A 199 11.36 2.95 -2.24
C CYS A 199 10.11 3.37 -3.00
N GLY A 200 8.93 2.93 -2.57
CA GLY A 200 7.67 3.31 -3.19
C GLY A 200 6.44 2.70 -2.53
N LEU A 201 5.29 3.08 -3.05
CA LEU A 201 3.97 2.59 -2.64
C LEU A 201 3.20 2.04 -3.81
N GLY A 202 2.48 0.95 -3.59
CA GLY A 202 1.49 0.46 -4.54
C GLY A 202 0.32 1.45 -4.68
N SER A 203 0.10 1.94 -5.90
CA SER A 203 -0.95 2.91 -6.19
C SER A 203 -2.03 2.34 -7.08
N LEU A 204 -1.69 1.84 -8.24
CA LEU A 204 -2.65 1.45 -9.28
C LEU A 204 -2.25 0.12 -9.91
N TRP A 205 -3.26 -0.55 -10.41
CA TRP A 205 -3.10 -1.67 -11.34
C TRP A 205 -3.33 -1.16 -12.76
N VAL A 206 -2.31 -1.25 -13.59
CA VAL A 206 -2.37 -0.86 -15.00
C VAL A 206 -2.34 -2.12 -15.86
N ASN A 207 -3.34 -2.28 -16.73
CA ASN A 207 -3.33 -3.30 -17.78
C ASN A 207 -2.83 -2.63 -19.06
N ASP A 208 -1.65 -3.00 -19.54
CA ASP A 208 -1.17 -2.67 -20.88
C ASP A 208 -1.65 -3.71 -21.89
#